data_a3d15e025227e90b4e35c72e9ac92fe5
#
_entry.id   a3d15e025227e90b4e35c72e9ac92fe5
#
_cell.length_a   1.000
_cell.length_b   1.000
_cell.length_c   1.000
_cell.angle_alpha   90.00
_cell.angle_beta   90.00
_cell.angle_gamma   90.00
#
_symmetry.space_group_name_H-M   'P 1'
#
loop_
_entity.id
_entity.type
_entity.pdbx_description
1 polymer ?
#
loop_
_entity_poly.entity_id
_entity_poly.type
_entity_poly.pdbx_seq_one_letter_code
_entity_poly.pdbx_strand_id
1 'polypeptide(L)'
;YLYRNAWLSANVSGYYSRLENVTEWQNFYNDDENSFTYVSMTGLKKEYYGVEVGAKIKLTSWLDLKTLGAMSEAKNINNVNAVYMLSKSAEVYQDKAYVMNMRESGTPLTVGSIGLDAHVNGWFVNLNANYYDRIYLSYSPSYRYEKVLTNRQAAHKAFPEIFAPTTLDGMSWTEDAVAQEKGHGGWMVDLSIGKSVRLKKGSLNFNLMITNLLNNQTIVTGGYEQNSRSSYTVDANGNVKNPRLYQFSKNPKKYY
;
A
#
# COMPACT_ATOMS: atom_id res chain seq x y z
N TYR A 1 -4.67 5.99 -25.92
CA TYR A 1 -4.60 5.50 -27.31
C TYR A 1 -5.19 4.10 -27.41
N LEU A 2 -6.03 3.86 -28.41
CA LEU A 2 -6.64 2.56 -28.68
C LEU A 2 -6.25 2.12 -30.11
N TYR A 3 -5.69 0.93 -30.21
CA TYR A 3 -5.40 0.28 -31.48
C TYR A 3 -6.24 -0.99 -31.62
N ARG A 4 -6.84 -1.23 -32.79
CA ARG A 4 -7.62 -2.45 -33.05
C ARG A 4 -7.49 -2.89 -34.47
N ASN A 5 -7.22 -4.19 -34.68
CA ASN A 5 -7.28 -4.87 -35.96
C ASN A 5 -7.95 -6.24 -35.78
N ALA A 6 -7.84 -7.13 -36.80
CA ALA A 6 -8.51 -8.43 -36.80
C ALA A 6 -8.05 -9.39 -35.69
N TRP A 7 -6.80 -9.28 -35.24
CA TRP A 7 -6.20 -10.21 -34.25
C TRP A 7 -5.68 -9.54 -32.99
N LEU A 8 -5.52 -8.20 -32.97
CA LEU A 8 -4.99 -7.44 -31.88
C LEU A 8 -5.95 -6.29 -31.47
N SER A 9 -6.28 -6.18 -30.21
CA SER A 9 -6.83 -4.98 -29.60
C SER A 9 -5.92 -4.57 -28.46
N ALA A 10 -5.37 -3.37 -28.53
CA ALA A 10 -4.45 -2.84 -27.51
C ALA A 10 -4.84 -1.42 -27.13
N ASN A 11 -4.68 -1.10 -25.87
CA ASN A 11 -4.87 0.25 -25.33
C ASN A 11 -3.71 0.66 -24.44
N VAL A 12 -3.39 1.94 -24.49
CA VAL A 12 -2.45 2.60 -23.57
C VAL A 12 -3.13 3.87 -23.07
N SER A 13 -3.14 4.06 -21.78
CA SER A 13 -3.62 5.27 -21.12
C SER A 13 -2.63 5.78 -20.09
N GLY A 14 -2.57 7.09 -19.94
CA GLY A 14 -1.84 7.74 -18.87
C GLY A 14 -2.75 8.76 -18.21
N TYR A 15 -2.55 8.98 -16.91
CA TYR A 15 -3.32 9.95 -16.16
C TYR A 15 -2.43 10.72 -15.19
N TYR A 16 -2.85 11.91 -14.87
CA TYR A 16 -2.29 12.74 -13.81
C TYR A 16 -3.42 13.48 -13.11
N SER A 17 -3.39 13.47 -11.79
CA SER A 17 -4.31 14.24 -10.95
C SER A 17 -3.57 14.79 -9.74
N ARG A 18 -3.94 16.00 -9.35
CA ARG A 18 -3.42 16.66 -8.15
C ARG A 18 -4.56 17.17 -7.31
N LEU A 19 -4.52 16.88 -6.03
CA LEU A 19 -5.47 17.36 -5.03
C LEU A 19 -4.73 18.29 -4.06
N GLU A 20 -5.40 19.37 -3.68
CA GLU A 20 -4.90 20.34 -2.70
C GLU A 20 -5.92 20.56 -1.59
N ASN A 21 -5.44 20.98 -0.42
CA ASN A 21 -6.26 21.23 0.77
C ASN A 21 -7.05 20.02 1.26
N VAL A 22 -6.48 18.81 1.09
CA VAL A 22 -7.11 17.59 1.60
C VAL A 22 -6.97 17.53 3.12
N THR A 23 -8.02 17.13 3.79
CA THR A 23 -7.99 16.80 5.22
C THR A 23 -8.12 15.30 5.39
N GLU A 24 -7.19 14.71 6.11
CA GLU A 24 -7.23 13.31 6.50
C GLU A 24 -7.43 13.17 8.00
N TRP A 25 -8.27 12.20 8.36
CA TRP A 25 -8.51 11.81 9.73
C TRP A 25 -8.02 10.38 9.92
N GLN A 26 -7.24 10.16 10.97
CA GLN A 26 -6.79 8.82 11.34
C GLN A 26 -7.07 8.59 12.80
N ASN A 27 -7.40 7.36 13.14
CA ASN A 27 -7.46 6.88 14.51
C ASN A 27 -6.73 5.55 14.61
N PHE A 28 -5.91 5.41 15.61
CA PHE A 28 -5.14 4.19 15.86
C PHE A 28 -4.79 4.08 17.33
N TYR A 29 -4.49 2.87 17.75
CA TYR A 29 -3.98 2.64 19.08
C TYR A 29 -2.48 2.92 19.11
N ASN A 30 -2.07 3.88 19.93
CA ASN A 30 -0.67 4.22 20.14
C ASN A 30 -0.16 3.46 21.36
N ASP A 31 0.67 2.45 21.14
CA ASP A 31 1.20 1.61 22.21
C ASP A 31 2.15 2.39 23.15
N ASP A 32 2.86 3.41 22.65
CA ASP A 32 3.78 4.20 23.47
C ASP A 32 3.00 5.02 24.51
N GLU A 33 1.83 5.51 24.10
CA GLU A 33 0.93 6.29 24.95
C GLU A 33 -0.10 5.42 25.67
N ASN A 34 -0.19 4.14 25.33
CA ASN A 34 -1.21 3.21 25.81
C ASN A 34 -2.63 3.81 25.71
N SER A 35 -2.93 4.39 24.54
CA SER A 35 -4.15 5.17 24.31
C SER A 35 -4.52 5.20 22.83
N PHE A 36 -5.81 5.29 22.52
CA PHE A 36 -6.23 5.67 21.19
C PHE A 36 -5.83 7.11 20.89
N THR A 37 -5.31 7.32 19.70
CA THR A 37 -4.93 8.63 19.17
C THR A 37 -5.82 8.98 18.00
N TYR A 38 -6.39 10.17 18.02
CA TYR A 38 -7.16 10.76 16.93
C TYR A 38 -6.31 11.87 16.32
N VAL A 39 -6.07 11.79 15.02
CA VAL A 39 -5.22 12.74 14.31
C VAL A 39 -5.98 13.36 13.16
N SER A 40 -5.87 14.67 13.02
CA SER A 40 -6.32 15.43 11.86
C SER A 40 -5.12 16.09 11.18
N MET A 41 -4.98 15.86 9.89
CA MET A 41 -3.97 16.48 9.03
C MET A 41 -4.68 17.27 7.93
N THR A 42 -4.59 18.61 7.99
CA THR A 42 -5.25 19.51 7.05
C THR A 42 -4.23 20.19 6.15
N GLY A 43 -4.63 20.49 4.91
CA GLY A 43 -3.76 21.14 3.92
C GLY A 43 -2.82 20.17 3.19
N LEU A 44 -3.12 18.87 3.24
CA LEU A 44 -2.40 17.88 2.44
C LEU A 44 -2.56 18.16 0.96
N LYS A 45 -1.48 17.96 0.23
CA LYS A 45 -1.44 17.96 -1.24
C LYS A 45 -1.07 16.56 -1.69
N LYS A 46 -1.79 16.04 -2.66
CA LYS A 46 -1.61 14.68 -3.17
C LYS A 46 -1.45 14.67 -4.67
N GLU A 47 -0.62 13.76 -5.16
CA GLU A 47 -0.46 13.47 -6.58
C GLU A 47 -0.80 12.02 -6.88
N TYR A 48 -1.52 11.84 -7.98
CA TYR A 48 -1.89 10.56 -8.55
C TYR A 48 -1.52 10.57 -10.01
N TYR A 49 -0.66 9.67 -10.43
CA TYR A 49 -0.29 9.54 -11.84
C TYR A 49 0.07 8.09 -12.15
N GLY A 50 -0.11 7.73 -13.40
CA GLY A 50 0.19 6.37 -13.82
C GLY A 50 0.03 6.14 -15.30
N VAL A 51 0.46 4.97 -15.70
CA VAL A 51 0.33 4.43 -17.05
C VAL A 51 -0.29 3.05 -16.96
N GLU A 52 -1.24 2.80 -17.84
CA GLU A 52 -1.92 1.52 -17.99
C GLU A 52 -1.79 1.04 -19.42
N VAL A 53 -1.49 -0.23 -19.59
CA VAL A 53 -1.42 -0.89 -20.89
C VAL A 53 -2.25 -2.15 -20.85
N GLY A 54 -3.00 -2.41 -21.92
CA GLY A 54 -3.78 -3.63 -22.06
C GLY A 54 -3.74 -4.13 -23.48
N ALA A 55 -3.69 -5.45 -23.65
CA ALA A 55 -3.81 -6.06 -24.97
C ALA A 55 -4.61 -7.35 -24.91
N LYS A 56 -5.40 -7.55 -25.97
CA LYS A 56 -6.07 -8.81 -26.29
C LYS A 56 -5.61 -9.26 -27.65
N ILE A 57 -5.03 -10.46 -27.71
CA ILE A 57 -4.46 -11.07 -28.91
C ILE A 57 -5.25 -12.34 -29.21
N LYS A 58 -5.85 -12.42 -30.40
CA LYS A 58 -6.46 -13.65 -30.90
C LYS A 58 -5.38 -14.58 -31.38
N LEU A 59 -5.07 -15.63 -30.64
CA LEU A 59 -4.08 -16.64 -31.04
C LEU A 59 -4.66 -17.61 -32.05
N THR A 60 -5.93 -17.98 -31.82
CA THR A 60 -6.70 -18.85 -32.76
C THR A 60 -8.18 -18.38 -32.77
N SER A 61 -9.02 -19.09 -33.50
CA SER A 61 -10.49 -18.82 -33.48
C SER A 61 -11.15 -19.12 -32.14
N TRP A 62 -10.50 -19.87 -31.25
CA TRP A 62 -11.04 -20.34 -29.97
C TRP A 62 -10.18 -19.96 -28.76
N LEU A 63 -8.99 -19.34 -28.98
CA LEU A 63 -8.06 -18.99 -27.92
C LEU A 63 -7.59 -17.54 -28.03
N ASP A 64 -7.80 -16.77 -26.99
CA ASP A 64 -7.32 -15.41 -26.83
C ASP A 64 -6.28 -15.34 -25.72
N LEU A 65 -5.23 -14.52 -25.92
CA LEU A 65 -4.31 -14.09 -24.89
C LEU A 65 -4.69 -12.66 -24.46
N LYS A 66 -4.81 -12.43 -23.15
CA LYS A 66 -5.03 -11.11 -22.56
C LYS A 66 -3.82 -10.73 -21.70
N THR A 67 -3.40 -9.49 -21.81
CA THR A 67 -2.35 -8.94 -20.95
C THR A 67 -2.77 -7.57 -20.45
N LEU A 68 -2.40 -7.27 -19.22
CA LEU A 68 -2.59 -5.99 -18.57
C LEU A 68 -1.35 -5.64 -17.76
N GLY A 69 -0.95 -4.39 -17.78
CA GLY A 69 0.07 -3.83 -16.89
C GLY A 69 -0.34 -2.44 -16.48
N ALA A 70 -0.16 -2.14 -15.20
CA ALA A 70 -0.37 -0.81 -14.65
C ALA A 70 0.76 -0.46 -13.68
N MET A 71 1.29 0.74 -13.82
CA MET A 71 2.22 1.34 -12.87
C MET A 71 1.73 2.73 -12.49
N SER A 72 1.59 2.97 -11.20
CA SER A 72 1.07 4.22 -10.68
C SER A 72 1.88 4.74 -9.49
N GLU A 73 1.68 6.00 -9.18
CA GLU A 73 2.03 6.65 -7.93
C GLU A 73 0.79 7.33 -7.37
N ALA A 74 0.62 7.22 -6.06
CA ALA A 74 -0.42 7.88 -5.28
C ALA A 74 0.19 8.29 -3.95
N LYS A 75 0.55 9.57 -3.80
CA LYS A 75 1.36 10.02 -2.66
C LYS A 75 1.07 11.44 -2.22
N ASN A 76 1.41 11.72 -0.96
CA ASN A 76 1.49 13.08 -0.45
C ASN A 76 2.72 13.80 -1.01
N ILE A 77 2.59 15.09 -1.33
CA ILE A 77 3.69 15.91 -1.87
C ILE A 77 4.10 17.06 -0.96
N ASN A 78 3.57 17.10 0.26
CA ASN A 78 3.96 18.07 1.28
C ASN A 78 3.90 17.47 2.68
N ASN A 79 4.54 18.17 3.61
CA ASN A 79 4.39 17.96 5.05
C ASN A 79 3.33 18.94 5.58
N VAL A 80 2.66 18.57 6.67
CA VAL A 80 1.59 19.37 7.26
C VAL A 80 1.70 19.41 8.77
N ASN A 81 0.99 20.36 9.38
CA ASN A 81 0.76 20.32 10.82
C ASN A 81 -0.38 19.33 11.11
N ALA A 82 -0.12 18.42 12.04
CA ALA A 82 -1.09 17.50 12.57
C ALA A 82 -1.63 18.03 13.90
N VAL A 83 -2.92 17.93 14.07
CA VAL A 83 -3.61 18.17 15.36
C VAL A 83 -4.04 16.81 15.88
N TYR A 84 -3.67 16.48 17.10
CA TYR A 84 -4.01 15.17 17.64
C TYR A 84 -4.44 15.23 19.12
N MET A 85 -5.21 14.22 19.50
CA MET A 85 -5.75 14.06 20.84
C MET A 85 -5.61 12.59 21.26
N LEU A 86 -5.29 12.37 22.52
CA LEU A 86 -5.26 11.04 23.13
C LEU A 86 -6.60 10.77 23.85
N SER A 87 -7.15 9.58 23.70
CA SER A 87 -8.43 9.24 24.35
C SER A 87 -8.39 9.29 25.89
N LYS A 88 -7.19 9.18 26.46
CA LYS A 88 -6.96 9.29 27.92
C LYS A 88 -6.85 10.73 28.45
N SER A 89 -6.81 11.71 27.56
CA SER A 89 -6.64 13.12 27.91
C SER A 89 -7.58 13.99 27.08
N ALA A 90 -8.09 15.07 27.65
CA ALA A 90 -8.84 16.09 26.91
C ALA A 90 -7.94 17.12 26.22
N GLU A 91 -6.63 16.97 26.34
CA GLU A 91 -5.68 17.91 25.76
C GLU A 91 -5.53 17.70 24.26
N VAL A 92 -5.42 18.81 23.54
CA VAL A 92 -5.17 18.86 22.10
C VAL A 92 -3.72 19.26 21.89
N TYR A 93 -3.03 18.44 21.12
CA TYR A 93 -1.64 18.62 20.77
C TYR A 93 -1.49 19.00 19.31
N GLN A 94 -0.40 19.68 18.96
CA GLN A 94 -0.02 19.98 17.61
C GLN A 94 1.45 19.67 17.40
N ASP A 95 1.77 19.11 16.23
CA ASP A 95 3.15 18.89 15.80
C ASP A 95 3.21 18.87 14.26
N LYS A 96 4.39 19.13 13.72
CA LYS A 96 4.62 18.99 12.28
C LYS A 96 4.80 17.52 11.94
N ALA A 97 3.97 17.03 11.02
CA ALA A 97 4.05 15.66 10.51
C ALA A 97 4.79 15.61 9.18
N TYR A 98 5.85 14.83 9.14
CA TYR A 98 6.69 14.62 7.94
C TYR A 98 6.11 13.46 7.13
N VAL A 99 5.07 13.74 6.38
CA VAL A 99 4.28 12.78 5.60
C VAL A 99 4.44 12.93 4.09
N MET A 100 5.34 13.79 3.64
CA MET A 100 5.70 13.88 2.22
C MET A 100 6.26 12.55 1.74
N ASN A 101 5.88 12.14 0.52
CA ASN A 101 6.17 10.83 -0.08
C ASN A 101 5.47 9.63 0.58
N MET A 102 4.60 9.82 1.58
CA MET A 102 3.72 8.74 2.05
C MET A 102 2.70 8.42 0.96
N ARG A 103 2.56 7.14 0.67
CA ARG A 103 1.70 6.62 -0.40
C ARG A 103 0.37 6.15 0.16
N GLU A 104 -0.63 6.16 -0.69
CA GLU A 104 -1.92 5.54 -0.37
C GLU A 104 -1.72 4.06 -0.06
N SER A 105 -2.44 3.59 0.94
CA SER A 105 -2.31 2.23 1.45
C SER A 105 -3.34 1.28 0.86
N GLY A 106 -3.03 -0.02 0.91
CA GLY A 106 -3.98 -1.08 0.59
C GLY A 106 -4.22 -1.31 -0.91
N THR A 107 -3.67 -0.47 -1.79
CA THR A 107 -3.79 -0.63 -3.24
C THR A 107 -2.41 -0.90 -3.84
N PRO A 108 -2.25 -1.98 -4.64
CA PRO A 108 -1.02 -2.21 -5.37
C PRO A 108 -0.77 -1.08 -6.39
N LEU A 109 0.39 -0.47 -6.34
CA LEU A 109 0.81 0.57 -7.29
C LEU A 109 1.45 -0.02 -8.55
N THR A 110 1.73 -1.31 -8.55
CA THR A 110 2.15 -2.07 -9.71
C THR A 110 1.29 -3.31 -9.83
N VAL A 111 0.63 -3.44 -10.97
CA VAL A 111 -0.24 -4.58 -11.30
C VAL A 111 0.14 -5.12 -12.67
N GLY A 112 0.26 -6.43 -12.78
CA GLY A 112 0.40 -7.14 -14.02
C GLY A 112 -0.60 -8.27 -14.13
N SER A 113 -1.09 -8.58 -15.31
CA SER A 113 -1.93 -9.75 -15.54
C SER A 113 -1.64 -10.34 -16.92
N ILE A 114 -1.60 -11.66 -16.96
CA ILE A 114 -1.58 -12.43 -18.20
C ILE A 114 -2.64 -13.52 -18.10
N GLY A 115 -3.50 -13.60 -19.11
CA GLY A 115 -4.64 -14.50 -19.11
C GLY A 115 -4.83 -15.22 -20.43
N LEU A 116 -5.31 -16.44 -20.36
CA LEU A 116 -5.75 -17.23 -21.51
C LEU A 116 -7.25 -17.44 -21.44
N ASP A 117 -7.97 -17.08 -22.50
CA ASP A 117 -9.40 -17.29 -22.66
C ASP A 117 -9.62 -18.30 -23.78
N ALA A 118 -10.19 -19.45 -23.48
CA ALA A 118 -10.55 -20.47 -24.45
C ALA A 118 -12.06 -20.66 -24.53
N HIS A 119 -12.58 -20.75 -25.77
CA HIS A 119 -13.98 -20.97 -26.05
C HIS A 119 -14.17 -22.05 -27.10
N VAL A 120 -14.64 -23.23 -26.71
CA VAL A 120 -14.81 -24.39 -27.61
C VAL A 120 -16.10 -25.11 -27.30
N ASN A 121 -16.99 -25.27 -28.28
CA ASN A 121 -18.18 -26.11 -28.20
C ASN A 121 -19.05 -25.84 -26.93
N GLY A 122 -19.21 -24.55 -26.58
CA GLY A 122 -19.95 -24.13 -25.40
C GLY A 122 -19.20 -24.26 -24.08
N TRP A 123 -17.95 -24.73 -24.09
CA TRP A 123 -17.04 -24.58 -22.97
C TRP A 123 -16.37 -23.23 -23.02
N PHE A 124 -16.12 -22.66 -21.84
CA PHE A 124 -15.20 -21.54 -21.68
C PHE A 124 -14.25 -21.82 -20.53
N VAL A 125 -13.01 -21.42 -20.71
CA VAL A 125 -11.96 -21.55 -19.71
C VAL A 125 -11.16 -20.23 -19.67
N ASN A 126 -11.06 -19.63 -18.50
CA ASN A 126 -10.19 -18.49 -18.28
C ASN A 126 -9.15 -18.88 -17.23
N LEU A 127 -7.89 -18.70 -17.55
CA LEU A 127 -6.78 -18.86 -16.63
C LEU A 127 -6.03 -17.54 -16.57
N ASN A 128 -5.96 -16.90 -15.42
CA ASN A 128 -5.30 -15.61 -15.23
C ASN A 128 -4.21 -15.72 -14.18
N ALA A 129 -3.02 -15.25 -14.50
CA ALA A 129 -1.93 -15.04 -13.56
C ALA A 129 -1.79 -13.53 -13.32
N ASN A 130 -2.04 -13.11 -12.09
CA ASN A 130 -2.04 -11.72 -11.66
C ASN A 130 -0.82 -11.46 -10.78
N TYR A 131 -0.10 -10.38 -11.04
CA TYR A 131 1.03 -9.91 -10.26
C TYR A 131 0.70 -8.62 -9.56
N TYR A 132 1.03 -8.53 -8.28
CA TYR A 132 0.83 -7.35 -7.44
C TYR A 132 2.14 -6.98 -6.75
N ASP A 133 2.45 -5.68 -6.75
CA ASP A 133 3.63 -5.17 -6.05
C ASP A 133 3.42 -3.70 -5.64
N ARG A 134 4.38 -3.17 -4.87
CA ARG A 134 4.35 -1.81 -4.34
C ARG A 134 3.07 -1.54 -3.55
N ILE A 135 2.70 -2.49 -2.69
CA ILE A 135 1.59 -2.37 -1.74
C ILE A 135 2.13 -1.71 -0.48
N TYR A 136 1.65 -0.52 -0.17
CA TYR A 136 2.08 0.21 1.03
C TYR A 136 1.08 -0.01 2.16
N LEU A 137 1.60 -0.15 3.39
CA LEU A 137 0.77 -0.21 4.58
C LEU A 137 0.33 1.19 4.99
N SER A 138 -0.77 1.29 5.74
CA SER A 138 -1.20 2.56 6.30
C SER A 138 -0.12 3.09 7.25
N TYR A 139 0.33 4.30 7.00
CA TYR A 139 1.35 4.93 7.82
C TYR A 139 0.75 5.56 9.09
N SER A 140 1.53 5.60 10.16
CA SER A 140 1.17 6.31 11.38
C SER A 140 1.83 7.71 11.41
N PRO A 141 1.05 8.79 11.43
CA PRO A 141 1.61 10.14 11.52
C PRO A 141 2.43 10.35 12.80
N SER A 142 2.07 9.69 13.89
CA SER A 142 2.73 9.87 15.19
C SER A 142 4.22 9.49 15.16
N TYR A 143 4.62 8.58 14.28
CA TYR A 143 6.03 8.21 14.14
C TYR A 143 6.85 9.23 13.33
N ARG A 144 6.18 10.19 12.73
CA ARG A 144 6.73 11.20 11.82
C ARG A 144 6.57 12.63 12.34
N TYR A 145 6.17 12.78 13.61
CA TYR A 145 6.16 14.08 14.25
C TYR A 145 7.57 14.60 14.47
N GLU A 146 7.77 15.89 14.28
CA GLU A 146 9.09 16.54 14.42
C GLU A 146 9.73 16.22 15.77
N LYS A 147 8.96 16.31 16.85
CA LYS A 147 9.41 15.94 18.18
C LYS A 147 9.91 14.50 18.28
N VAL A 148 9.20 13.55 17.65
CA VAL A 148 9.58 12.13 17.67
C VAL A 148 10.86 11.91 16.87
N LEU A 149 10.98 12.52 15.70
CA LEU A 149 12.17 12.40 14.84
C LEU A 149 13.39 13.04 15.50
N THR A 150 13.23 14.19 16.14
CA THR A 150 14.31 14.86 16.91
C THR A 150 14.75 14.00 18.08
N ASN A 151 13.84 13.38 18.81
CA ASN A 151 14.16 12.46 19.90
C ASN A 151 14.90 11.22 19.39
N ARG A 152 14.53 10.66 18.24
CA ARG A 152 15.25 9.54 17.60
C ARG A 152 16.65 9.93 17.20
N GLN A 153 16.86 11.12 16.67
CA GLN A 153 18.19 11.63 16.34
C GLN A 153 19.06 11.75 17.60
N ALA A 154 18.52 12.28 18.68
CA ALA A 154 19.20 12.35 19.97
C ALA A 154 19.53 10.95 20.52
N ALA A 155 18.61 9.99 20.39
CA ALA A 155 18.79 8.61 20.81
C ALA A 155 19.92 7.94 19.99
N HIS A 156 19.95 8.10 18.67
CA HIS A 156 21.04 7.59 17.84
C HIS A 156 22.38 8.21 18.23
N LYS A 157 22.44 9.52 18.46
CA LYS A 157 23.68 10.20 18.87
C LYS A 157 24.21 9.67 20.20
N ALA A 158 23.33 9.34 21.15
CA ALA A 158 23.70 8.82 22.47
C ALA A 158 24.03 7.33 22.45
N PHE A 159 23.38 6.54 21.62
CA PHE A 159 23.47 5.07 21.56
C PHE A 159 23.44 4.58 20.12
N PRO A 160 24.49 4.83 19.32
CA PRO A 160 24.48 4.52 17.89
C PRO A 160 24.41 3.02 17.58
N GLU A 161 24.80 2.16 18.50
CA GLU A 161 24.75 0.70 18.39
C GLU A 161 23.30 0.14 18.54
N ILE A 162 22.39 0.92 19.14
CA ILE A 162 21.01 0.49 19.40
C ILE A 162 20.04 1.13 18.40
N PHE A 163 20.22 2.42 18.12
CA PHE A 163 19.29 3.19 17.30
C PHE A 163 19.84 3.44 15.91
N ALA A 164 19.02 3.20 14.89
CA ALA A 164 19.38 3.54 13.52
C ALA A 164 19.55 5.06 13.33
N PRO A 165 20.44 5.50 12.41
CA PRO A 165 20.63 6.92 12.13
C PRO A 165 19.31 7.55 11.65
N THR A 166 19.06 8.73 12.19
CA THR A 166 17.93 9.57 11.82
C THR A 166 18.47 10.96 11.53
N THR A 167 18.44 11.39 10.28
CA THR A 167 19.06 12.63 9.84
C THR A 167 18.03 13.67 9.44
N LEU A 168 18.38 14.93 9.71
CA LEU A 168 17.64 16.09 9.24
C LEU A 168 18.47 16.74 8.12
N ASP A 169 17.87 16.84 6.95
CA ASP A 169 18.47 17.53 5.80
C ASP A 169 17.85 18.91 5.65
N GLY A 170 18.52 19.91 6.18
CA GLY A 170 18.04 21.27 6.19
C GLY A 170 16.72 21.43 6.92
N MET A 171 15.63 21.52 6.18
CA MET A 171 14.26 21.71 6.71
C MET A 171 13.39 20.45 6.61
N SER A 172 13.95 19.31 6.20
CA SER A 172 13.22 18.06 6.03
C SER A 172 14.00 16.87 6.61
N TRP A 173 13.27 15.80 6.99
CA TRP A 173 13.88 14.53 7.35
C TRP A 173 14.18 13.71 6.10
N THR A 174 15.23 12.90 6.15
CA THR A 174 15.56 11.99 5.05
C THR A 174 14.43 10.98 4.83
N GLU A 175 14.32 10.47 3.62
CA GLU A 175 13.30 9.49 3.27
C GLU A 175 13.40 8.24 4.15
N ASP A 176 14.61 7.80 4.50
CA ASP A 176 14.81 6.64 5.38
C ASP A 176 14.27 6.84 6.79
N ALA A 177 14.36 8.06 7.33
CA ALA A 177 13.87 8.38 8.67
C ALA A 177 12.35 8.32 8.77
N VAL A 178 11.65 8.56 7.66
CA VAL A 178 10.19 8.60 7.57
C VAL A 178 9.62 7.52 6.65
N ALA A 179 10.41 6.55 6.21
CA ALA A 179 10.02 5.51 5.26
C ALA A 179 8.73 4.79 5.68
N GLN A 180 7.86 4.57 4.72
CA GLN A 180 6.62 3.82 4.89
C GLN A 180 6.87 2.34 4.64
N GLU A 181 6.26 1.47 5.45
CA GLU A 181 6.37 0.03 5.26
C GLU A 181 5.62 -0.44 4.01
N LYS A 182 6.20 -1.46 3.36
CA LYS A 182 5.60 -2.16 2.23
C LYS A 182 5.11 -3.53 2.66
N GLY A 183 3.94 -3.90 2.15
CA GLY A 183 3.49 -5.27 2.14
C GLY A 183 4.23 -6.10 1.08
N HIS A 184 4.18 -7.40 1.24
CA HIS A 184 4.71 -8.32 0.23
C HIS A 184 3.76 -8.42 -0.95
N GLY A 185 4.29 -8.22 -2.15
CA GLY A 185 3.62 -8.50 -3.40
C GLY A 185 3.77 -9.97 -3.81
N GLY A 186 3.28 -10.31 -5.00
CA GLY A 186 3.43 -11.66 -5.52
C GLY A 186 2.45 -12.00 -6.64
N TRP A 187 2.44 -13.25 -7.02
CA TRP A 187 1.57 -13.79 -8.04
C TRP A 187 0.35 -14.48 -7.44
N MET A 188 -0.81 -14.27 -8.07
CA MET A 188 -2.05 -14.98 -7.77
C MET A 188 -2.60 -15.54 -9.08
N VAL A 189 -2.99 -16.80 -9.07
CA VAL A 189 -3.54 -17.48 -10.26
C VAL A 189 -5.01 -17.80 -10.01
N ASP A 190 -5.85 -17.41 -10.96
CA ASP A 190 -7.30 -17.63 -10.90
C ASP A 190 -7.74 -18.47 -12.10
N LEU A 191 -8.67 -19.37 -11.88
CA LEU A 191 -9.26 -20.24 -12.88
C LEU A 191 -10.77 -20.08 -12.89
N SER A 192 -11.34 -19.87 -14.09
CA SER A 192 -12.77 -20.00 -14.29
C SER A 192 -13.04 -20.99 -15.41
N ILE A 193 -13.90 -21.95 -15.20
CA ILE A 193 -14.30 -22.94 -16.18
C ILE A 193 -15.81 -23.08 -16.19
N GLY A 194 -16.41 -23.14 -17.36
CA GLY A 194 -17.85 -23.31 -17.45
C GLY A 194 -18.30 -23.93 -18.75
N LYS A 195 -19.56 -24.33 -18.75
CA LYS A 195 -20.25 -24.99 -19.88
C LYS A 195 -21.62 -24.38 -20.08
N SER A 196 -21.89 -23.98 -21.31
CA SER A 196 -23.22 -23.62 -21.77
C SER A 196 -23.83 -24.78 -22.55
N VAL A 197 -24.97 -25.25 -22.11
CA VAL A 197 -25.73 -26.35 -22.77
C VAL A 197 -27.05 -25.78 -23.30
N ARG A 198 -27.22 -25.80 -24.59
CA ARG A 198 -28.49 -25.37 -25.23
C ARG A 198 -29.52 -26.48 -25.15
N LEU A 199 -30.68 -26.16 -24.63
CA LEU A 199 -31.85 -27.02 -24.58
C LEU A 199 -32.88 -26.60 -25.63
N LYS A 200 -33.89 -27.42 -25.88
CA LYS A 200 -34.99 -27.10 -26.84
C LYS A 200 -35.77 -25.84 -26.47
N LYS A 201 -35.90 -25.50 -25.19
CA LYS A 201 -36.65 -24.33 -24.67
C LYS A 201 -35.83 -23.45 -23.73
N GLY A 202 -34.51 -23.39 -23.88
CA GLY A 202 -33.66 -22.57 -23.01
C GLY A 202 -32.20 -22.94 -23.07
N SER A 203 -31.45 -22.49 -22.08
CA SER A 203 -30.05 -22.88 -21.90
C SER A 203 -29.71 -23.09 -20.44
N LEU A 204 -28.80 -24.00 -20.16
CA LEU A 204 -28.20 -24.19 -18.84
C LEU A 204 -26.74 -23.73 -18.90
N ASN A 205 -26.32 -22.92 -17.94
CA ASN A 205 -24.96 -22.46 -17.83
C ASN A 205 -24.39 -22.92 -16.48
N PHE A 206 -23.31 -23.65 -16.53
CA PHE A 206 -22.53 -24.05 -15.37
C PHE A 206 -21.25 -23.22 -15.32
N ASN A 207 -20.88 -22.76 -14.16
CA ASN A 207 -19.63 -22.02 -13.94
C ASN A 207 -19.02 -22.43 -12.61
N LEU A 208 -17.71 -22.73 -12.65
CA LEU A 208 -16.84 -22.93 -11.50
C LEU A 208 -15.76 -21.86 -11.55
N MET A 209 -15.61 -21.11 -10.48
CA MET A 209 -14.55 -20.12 -10.32
C MET A 209 -13.71 -20.48 -9.10
N ILE A 210 -12.41 -20.53 -9.28
CA ILE A 210 -11.42 -20.77 -8.24
C ILE A 210 -10.48 -19.57 -8.23
N THR A 211 -10.49 -18.81 -7.18
CA THR A 211 -9.54 -17.72 -6.95
C THR A 211 -8.36 -18.23 -6.15
N ASN A 212 -7.18 -17.67 -6.41
CA ASN A 212 -5.95 -18.06 -5.75
C ASN A 212 -5.67 -19.57 -5.84
N LEU A 213 -5.71 -20.12 -7.04
CA LEU A 213 -5.53 -21.55 -7.33
C LEU A 213 -4.25 -22.14 -6.72
N LEU A 214 -3.20 -21.34 -6.60
CA LEU A 214 -1.92 -21.75 -6.02
C LEU A 214 -1.84 -21.56 -4.50
N ASN A 215 -2.95 -21.14 -3.86
CA ASN A 215 -3.02 -20.88 -2.42
C ASN A 215 -1.88 -19.98 -1.90
N ASN A 216 -1.58 -18.90 -2.63
CA ASN A 216 -0.59 -17.93 -2.17
C ASN A 216 -1.12 -17.16 -0.96
N GLN A 217 -0.43 -17.26 0.17
CA GLN A 217 -0.77 -16.61 1.44
C GLN A 217 0.24 -15.52 1.83
N THR A 218 1.11 -15.11 0.92
CA THR A 218 2.19 -14.18 1.22
C THR A 218 1.89 -12.75 0.79
N ILE A 219 0.88 -12.54 -0.06
CA ILE A 219 0.51 -11.21 -0.54
C ILE A 219 -0.18 -10.44 0.59
N VAL A 220 0.35 -9.27 0.90
CA VAL A 220 -0.16 -8.38 1.92
C VAL A 220 -0.92 -7.25 1.24
N THR A 221 -2.25 -7.22 1.41
CA THR A 221 -3.14 -6.29 0.71
C THR A 221 -3.51 -5.05 1.51
N GLY A 222 -3.08 -4.94 2.76
CA GLY A 222 -3.39 -3.81 3.62
C GLY A 222 -2.80 -3.97 5.02
N GLY A 223 -3.24 -3.15 5.93
CA GLY A 223 -2.80 -3.13 7.33
C GLY A 223 -2.04 -1.86 7.68
N TYR A 224 -1.71 -1.71 8.95
CA TYR A 224 -0.90 -0.61 9.45
C TYR A 224 0.56 -0.98 9.51
N GLU A 225 1.43 -0.01 9.25
CA GLU A 225 2.85 -0.17 9.52
C GLU A 225 3.08 -0.37 11.01
N GLN A 226 4.05 -1.21 11.30
CA GLN A 226 4.43 -1.49 12.66
C GLN A 226 5.79 -0.90 12.96
N ASN A 227 5.86 -0.13 14.00
CA ASN A 227 7.13 0.37 14.45
C ASN A 227 8.00 -0.77 14.99
N SER A 228 9.18 -0.93 14.43
CA SER A 228 10.26 -1.66 15.11
C SER A 228 10.75 -0.78 16.24
N ARG A 229 10.40 -1.13 17.49
CA ARG A 229 10.59 -0.19 18.58
C ARG A 229 11.88 -0.38 19.30
N SER A 230 12.61 0.71 19.30
CA SER A 230 13.51 1.02 20.38
C SER A 230 12.78 1.95 21.31
N SER A 231 12.65 1.62 22.58
CA SER A 231 12.11 2.54 23.57
C SER A 231 13.23 3.19 24.38
N TYR A 232 13.00 4.40 24.78
CA TYR A 232 13.91 5.16 25.64
C TYR A 232 13.11 6.19 26.40
N THR A 233 13.68 6.65 27.52
CA THR A 233 13.16 7.80 28.26
C THR A 233 14.08 8.99 28.05
N VAL A 234 13.53 10.19 28.09
CA VAL A 234 14.28 11.44 28.00
C VAL A 234 14.14 12.16 29.34
N ASP A 235 15.23 12.55 29.94
CA ASP A 235 15.20 13.34 31.19
C ASP A 235 14.88 14.82 30.93
N ALA A 236 14.72 15.61 32.00
CA ALA A 236 14.40 17.02 31.89
C ALA A 236 15.46 17.86 31.15
N ASN A 237 16.68 17.34 31.00
CA ASN A 237 17.77 17.98 30.28
C ASN A 237 17.88 17.49 28.81
N GLY A 238 16.96 16.64 28.36
CA GLY A 238 16.98 16.09 27.01
C GLY A 238 17.91 14.88 26.82
N ASN A 239 18.48 14.31 27.88
CA ASN A 239 19.35 13.15 27.77
C ASN A 239 18.51 11.86 27.66
N VAL A 240 18.89 11.00 26.72
CA VAL A 240 18.28 9.70 26.55
C VAL A 240 18.75 8.74 27.65
N LYS A 241 17.79 8.08 28.28
CA LYS A 241 18.02 7.08 29.35
C LYS A 241 17.24 5.81 29.08
N ASN A 242 17.70 4.70 29.66
CA ASN A 242 17.06 3.38 29.60
C ASN A 242 16.73 2.92 28.19
N PRO A 243 17.68 2.94 27.24
CA PRO A 243 17.42 2.48 25.90
C PRO A 243 17.12 0.98 25.91
N ARG A 244 16.04 0.59 25.23
CA ARG A 244 15.68 -0.81 25.02
C ARG A 244 15.40 -1.05 23.55
N LEU A 245 16.07 -2.01 22.96
CA LEU A 245 15.80 -2.48 21.60
C LEU A 245 14.73 -3.56 21.66
N TYR A 246 13.57 -3.31 21.05
CA TYR A 246 12.56 -4.33 20.83
C TYR A 246 12.72 -4.88 19.41
N GLN A 247 13.05 -6.14 19.32
CA GLN A 247 12.99 -6.84 18.04
C GLN A 247 11.53 -7.21 17.75
N PHE A 248 10.90 -6.49 16.88
CA PHE A 248 9.63 -6.92 16.31
C PHE A 248 9.89 -7.89 15.18
N SER A 249 9.29 -9.05 15.29
CA SER A 249 9.12 -9.91 14.13
C SER A 249 8.23 -9.16 13.14
N LYS A 250 8.78 -8.70 12.03
CA LYS A 250 8.02 -8.19 10.88
C LYS A 250 7.26 -9.35 10.26
N ASN A 251 6.29 -9.91 10.99
CA ASN A 251 5.42 -10.93 10.45
C ASN A 251 4.05 -10.31 10.14
N PRO A 252 3.82 -9.85 8.92
CA PRO A 252 2.57 -9.23 8.51
C PRO A 252 1.37 -10.17 8.68
N LYS A 253 1.58 -11.48 8.78
CA LYS A 253 0.50 -12.47 9.01
C LYS A 253 -0.21 -12.34 10.37
N LYS A 254 0.33 -11.59 11.32
CA LYS A 254 -0.31 -11.39 12.63
C LYS A 254 -1.44 -10.36 12.64
N TYR A 255 -1.66 -9.62 11.55
CA TYR A 255 -2.51 -8.44 11.51
C TYR A 255 -3.59 -8.48 10.43
N TYR A 256 -3.86 -9.68 9.90
CA TYR A 256 -4.92 -9.95 8.92
C TYR A 256 -5.94 -10.91 9.49
#